data_c7e7ca7a1b4fc31e771ba42ba61decdb
#
_entry.id   c7e7ca7a1b4fc31e771ba42ba61decdb
#
_cell.length_a   1.000
_cell.length_b   1.000
_cell.length_c   1.000
_cell.angle_alpha   90.00
_cell.angle_beta   90.00
_cell.angle_gamma   90.00
#
_symmetry.space_group_name_H-M   'P 1'
#
loop_
_entity.id
_entity.type
_entity.pdbx_description
1 polymer ?
#
loop_
_entity_poly.entity_id
_entity_poly.type
_entity_poly.pdbx_seq_one_letter_code
_entity_poly.pdbx_strand_id
1 'polypeptide(L)'
;PAGKLDTADEDPLHCAVRELREETGLKAEHMEKLSHIVTTPGFCTEKIGLYLATGLSQHEDHPDEDEFLRVTRIPLKEAVQRVMSGEFQDAKTALGLLMAWQKLHPSYK
;
A
#
# COMPACT_ATOMS: atom_id res chain seq x y z
N PRO A 1 -1.20 -2.84 -3.14
CA PRO A 1 -2.52 -3.42 -2.81
C PRO A 1 -3.37 -2.45 -2.00
N ALA A 2 -4.65 -2.48 -2.21
CA ALA A 2 -5.60 -1.64 -1.50
C ALA A 2 -6.92 -2.38 -1.35
N GLY A 3 -7.62 -2.09 -0.27
CA GLY A 3 -8.92 -2.69 -0.05
C GLY A 3 -9.66 -2.00 1.08
N LYS A 4 -10.94 -2.33 1.18
CA LYS A 4 -11.81 -1.80 2.22
C LYS A 4 -11.85 -2.76 3.39
N LEU A 5 -12.07 -2.21 4.58
CA LEU A 5 -12.35 -3.03 5.77
C LEU A 5 -13.56 -3.91 5.50
N ASP A 6 -13.49 -5.18 5.90
CA ASP A 6 -14.62 -6.12 5.77
C ASP A 6 -15.78 -5.68 6.66
N THR A 7 -15.47 -5.15 7.83
CA THR A 7 -16.44 -4.60 8.76
C THR A 7 -15.90 -3.29 9.33
N ALA A 8 -16.79 -2.47 9.89
CA ALA A 8 -16.39 -1.22 10.53
C ALA A 8 -15.42 -1.43 11.69
N ASP A 9 -15.44 -2.62 12.29
CA ASP A 9 -14.62 -2.97 13.45
C ASP A 9 -13.30 -3.66 13.09
N GLU A 10 -13.06 -3.93 11.82
CA GLU A 10 -11.80 -4.55 11.41
C GLU A 10 -10.63 -3.62 11.66
N ASP A 11 -9.56 -4.14 12.29
CA ASP A 11 -8.33 -3.40 12.48
C ASP A 11 -7.70 -3.08 11.11
N PRO A 12 -7.38 -1.81 10.82
CA PRO A 12 -6.75 -1.42 9.55
C PRO A 12 -5.47 -2.20 9.24
N LEU A 13 -4.65 -2.51 10.24
CA LEU A 13 -3.45 -3.33 10.03
C LEU A 13 -3.82 -4.73 9.56
N HIS A 14 -4.83 -5.34 10.18
CA HIS A 14 -5.31 -6.66 9.79
C HIS A 14 -5.82 -6.63 8.35
N CYS A 15 -6.54 -5.59 7.98
CA CYS A 15 -7.02 -5.38 6.62
C CYS A 15 -5.85 -5.30 5.63
N ALA A 16 -4.80 -4.54 5.97
CA ALA A 16 -3.63 -4.39 5.10
C ALA A 16 -2.94 -5.73 4.86
N VAL A 17 -2.76 -6.53 5.91
CA VAL A 17 -2.15 -7.86 5.81
C VAL A 17 -3.01 -8.77 4.93
N ARG A 18 -4.31 -8.75 5.15
CA ARG A 18 -5.26 -9.57 4.39
C ARG A 18 -5.28 -9.19 2.91
N GLU A 19 -5.36 -7.90 2.61
CA GLU A 19 -5.40 -7.42 1.22
C GLU A 19 -4.10 -7.69 0.48
N LEU A 20 -2.95 -7.57 1.14
CA LEU A 20 -1.68 -7.93 0.54
C LEU A 20 -1.68 -9.38 0.09
N ARG A 21 -2.15 -10.27 0.96
CA ARG A 21 -2.22 -11.70 0.67
C ARG A 21 -3.23 -12.01 -0.43
N GLU A 22 -4.43 -11.45 -0.34
CA GLU A 22 -5.49 -11.71 -1.31
C GLU A 22 -5.14 -11.22 -2.71
N GLU A 23 -4.54 -10.03 -2.80
CA GLU A 23 -4.24 -9.42 -4.09
C GLU A 23 -2.92 -9.88 -4.71
N THR A 24 -1.93 -10.23 -3.90
CA THR A 24 -0.58 -10.54 -4.41
C THR A 24 -0.09 -11.93 -4.05
N GLY A 25 -0.71 -12.60 -3.10
CA GLY A 25 -0.21 -13.87 -2.57
C GLY A 25 1.02 -13.71 -1.69
N LEU A 26 1.37 -12.49 -1.30
CA LEU A 26 2.57 -12.22 -0.51
C LEU A 26 2.25 -12.10 0.97
N LYS A 27 3.23 -12.48 1.78
CA LYS A 27 3.24 -12.31 3.23
C LYS A 27 4.44 -11.44 3.59
N ALA A 28 4.26 -10.50 4.51
CA ALA A 28 5.32 -9.62 4.97
C ALA A 28 5.77 -10.00 6.38
N GLU A 29 7.08 -9.94 6.63
CA GLU A 29 7.60 -10.08 7.99
C GLU A 29 7.29 -8.85 8.82
N HIS A 30 7.30 -7.68 8.19
CA HIS A 30 7.08 -6.41 8.87
C HIS A 30 6.04 -5.61 8.11
N MET A 31 5.09 -5.05 8.87
CA MET A 31 4.09 -4.13 8.38
C MET A 31 4.21 -2.86 9.22
N GLU A 32 4.65 -1.79 8.61
CA GLU A 32 4.86 -0.53 9.30
C GLU A 32 3.85 0.51 8.82
N LYS A 33 3.14 1.14 9.76
CA LYS A 33 2.22 2.20 9.42
C LYS A 33 3.00 3.45 8.99
N LEU A 34 2.76 3.90 7.77
CA LEU A 34 3.35 5.12 7.25
C LEU A 34 2.51 6.34 7.62
N SER A 35 1.20 6.25 7.40
CA SER A 35 0.30 7.36 7.68
C SER A 35 -1.14 6.91 7.68
N HIS A 36 -1.99 7.78 8.15
CA HIS A 36 -3.44 7.66 8.08
C HIS A 36 -3.93 8.97 7.48
N ILE A 37 -4.42 8.91 6.25
CA ILE A 37 -4.73 10.12 5.49
C ILE A 37 -6.23 10.29 5.29
N VAL A 38 -6.64 11.52 5.04
CA VAL A 38 -8.00 11.88 4.67
C VAL A 38 -7.96 12.34 3.21
N THR A 39 -8.78 11.72 2.36
CA THR A 39 -8.71 11.98 0.93
C THR A 39 -9.30 13.31 0.52
N THR A 40 -10.45 13.68 1.11
CA THR A 40 -11.16 14.89 0.69
C THR A 40 -11.74 15.59 1.92
N PRO A 41 -10.90 16.30 2.70
CA PRO A 41 -11.38 17.01 3.89
C PRO A 41 -12.50 17.98 3.54
N GLY A 42 -13.57 17.96 4.33
CA GLY A 42 -14.74 18.83 4.13
C GLY A 42 -15.80 18.27 3.20
N PHE A 43 -15.48 17.25 2.40
CA PHE A 43 -16.42 16.61 1.49
C PHE A 43 -16.75 15.19 1.90
N CYS A 44 -15.76 14.48 2.39
CA CYS A 44 -15.82 13.05 2.57
C CYS A 44 -15.11 12.69 3.87
N THR A 45 -15.60 11.66 4.54
CA THR A 45 -14.97 11.15 5.77
C THR A 45 -14.05 9.98 5.51
N GLU A 46 -13.75 9.70 4.24
CA GLU A 46 -12.88 8.58 3.90
C GLU A 46 -11.49 8.76 4.46
N LYS A 47 -11.04 7.76 5.18
CA LYS A 47 -9.69 7.69 5.74
C LYS A 47 -8.99 6.48 5.17
N ILE A 48 -7.71 6.64 4.84
CA ILE A 48 -6.89 5.57 4.28
C ILE A 48 -5.66 5.38 5.13
N GLY A 49 -5.45 4.15 5.60
CA GLY A 49 -4.21 3.77 6.26
C GLY A 49 -3.19 3.36 5.20
N LEU A 50 -1.99 3.90 5.30
CA LEU A 50 -0.87 3.54 4.44
C LEU A 50 0.13 2.73 5.23
N TYR A 51 0.53 1.57 4.70
CA TYR A 51 1.46 0.66 5.36
C TYR A 51 2.59 0.27 4.43
N LEU A 52 3.78 0.15 4.99
CA LEU A 52 4.94 -0.38 4.28
C LEU A 52 5.15 -1.83 4.70
N ALA A 53 5.07 -2.72 3.72
CA ALA A 53 5.30 -4.15 3.93
C ALA A 53 6.71 -4.50 3.48
N THR A 54 7.50 -5.11 4.37
CA THR A 54 8.86 -5.53 4.07
C THR A 54 9.10 -6.97 4.52
N GLY A 55 10.17 -7.58 4.01
CA GLY A 55 10.43 -8.98 4.27
C GLY A 55 9.40 -9.87 3.59
N LEU A 56 9.16 -9.62 2.31
CA LEU A 56 8.10 -10.29 1.57
C LEU A 56 8.48 -11.71 1.19
N SER A 57 7.52 -12.63 1.33
CA SER A 57 7.68 -14.01 0.89
C SER A 57 6.40 -14.46 0.19
N GLN A 58 6.55 -15.42 -0.72
CA GLN A 58 5.41 -15.98 -1.42
C GLN A 58 4.64 -16.89 -0.48
N HIS A 59 3.36 -16.64 -0.33
CA HIS A 59 2.47 -17.51 0.43
C HIS A 59 1.89 -18.57 -0.52
N GLU A 60 1.55 -19.75 0.02
CA GLU A 60 1.00 -20.84 -0.79
C GLU A 60 -0.43 -20.58 -1.26
N ASP A 61 -1.13 -19.69 -0.58
CA ASP A 61 -2.50 -19.35 -0.96
C ASP A 61 -2.51 -18.58 -2.27
N HIS A 62 -3.36 -19.01 -3.17
CA HIS A 62 -3.55 -18.29 -4.42
C HIS A 62 -4.49 -17.11 -4.19
N PRO A 63 -4.29 -15.99 -4.91
CA PRO A 63 -5.28 -14.92 -4.93
C PRO A 63 -6.63 -15.49 -5.35
N ASP A 64 -7.71 -14.97 -4.79
CA ASP A 64 -9.04 -15.36 -5.18
C ASP A 64 -9.21 -15.22 -6.69
N GLU A 65 -9.84 -16.21 -7.32
CA GLU A 65 -10.06 -16.19 -8.76
C GLU A 65 -10.84 -14.96 -9.21
N ASP A 66 -11.63 -14.38 -8.31
CA ASP A 66 -12.43 -13.18 -8.56
C ASP A 66 -11.59 -11.90 -8.48
N GLU A 67 -10.37 -11.97 -7.97
CA GLU A 67 -9.46 -10.84 -7.87
C GLU A 67 -8.31 -11.00 -8.85
N PHE A 68 -8.62 -10.87 -10.14
CA PHE A 68 -7.62 -10.95 -11.20
C PHE A 68 -6.84 -9.65 -11.26
N LEU A 69 -5.93 -9.46 -10.30
CA LEU A 69 -5.05 -8.32 -10.31
C LEU A 69 -3.71 -8.70 -10.93
N ARG A 70 -3.27 -7.85 -11.84
CA ARG A 70 -1.99 -7.99 -12.46
C ARG A 70 -0.93 -7.39 -11.53
N VAL A 71 -0.15 -8.25 -10.89
CA VAL A 71 0.93 -7.80 -10.01
C VAL A 71 2.18 -7.57 -10.85
N THR A 72 2.73 -6.37 -10.73
CA THR A 72 3.98 -5.98 -11.38
C THR A 72 4.97 -5.53 -10.31
N ARG A 73 6.22 -5.93 -10.45
CA ARG A 73 7.30 -5.48 -9.56
C ARG A 73 8.10 -4.39 -10.26
N ILE A 74 8.27 -3.28 -9.57
CA ILE A 74 8.99 -2.11 -10.07
C ILE A 74 10.03 -1.72 -9.02
N PRO A 75 11.29 -1.45 -9.42
CA PRO A 75 12.27 -0.91 -8.48
C PRO A 75 11.72 0.36 -7.84
N LEU A 76 11.88 0.50 -6.52
CA LEU A 76 11.30 1.64 -5.81
C LEU A 76 11.79 2.97 -6.36
N LYS A 77 13.07 3.07 -6.69
CA LYS A 77 13.63 4.28 -7.29
C LYS A 77 12.91 4.68 -8.58
N GLU A 78 12.65 3.70 -9.45
CA GLU A 78 11.93 3.93 -10.70
C GLU A 78 10.49 4.37 -10.42
N ALA A 79 9.83 3.71 -9.46
CA ALA A 79 8.46 4.08 -9.09
C ALA A 79 8.38 5.52 -8.60
N VAL A 80 9.35 5.94 -7.79
CA VAL A 80 9.43 7.33 -7.30
C VAL A 80 9.65 8.29 -8.47
N GLN A 81 10.51 7.96 -9.42
CA GLN A 81 10.72 8.79 -10.61
C GLN A 81 9.43 8.96 -11.42
N ARG A 82 8.63 7.90 -11.52
CA ARG A 82 7.33 7.98 -12.21
C ARG A 82 6.32 8.83 -11.45
N VAL A 83 6.37 8.84 -10.13
CA VAL A 83 5.57 9.77 -9.34
C VAL A 83 5.98 11.20 -9.64
N MET A 84 7.28 11.48 -9.64
CA MET A 84 7.80 12.84 -9.84
C MET A 84 7.55 13.35 -11.25
N SER A 85 7.45 12.47 -12.23
CA SER A 85 7.12 12.85 -13.61
C SER A 85 5.61 13.03 -13.85
N GLY A 86 4.78 12.73 -12.84
CA GLY A 86 3.33 12.84 -12.96
C GLY A 86 2.65 11.64 -13.61
N GLU A 87 3.39 10.55 -13.88
CA GLU A 87 2.82 9.36 -14.49
C GLU A 87 1.81 8.67 -13.56
N PHE A 88 2.12 8.59 -12.26
CA PHE A 88 1.22 8.02 -11.27
C PHE A 88 0.38 9.14 -10.66
N GLN A 89 -0.91 9.15 -11.01
CA GLN A 89 -1.83 10.21 -10.60
C GLN A 89 -2.66 9.87 -9.37
N ASP A 90 -2.75 8.59 -9.00
CA ASP A 90 -3.47 8.21 -7.79
C ASP A 90 -2.75 8.73 -6.55
N ALA A 91 -3.45 9.54 -5.75
CA ALA A 91 -2.84 10.22 -4.62
C ALA A 91 -2.28 9.26 -3.58
N LYS A 92 -3.00 8.19 -3.24
CA LYS A 92 -2.51 7.24 -2.25
C LYS A 92 -1.28 6.48 -2.73
N THR A 93 -1.23 6.16 -4.02
CA THR A 93 -0.06 5.51 -4.62
C THR A 93 1.15 6.43 -4.58
N ALA A 94 0.98 7.68 -5.04
CA ALA A 94 2.07 8.66 -5.06
C ALA A 94 2.60 8.92 -3.64
N LEU A 95 1.70 9.19 -2.71
CA LEU A 95 2.10 9.47 -1.33
C LEU A 95 2.77 8.26 -0.68
N GLY A 96 2.20 7.08 -0.86
CA GLY A 96 2.77 5.85 -0.29
C GLY A 96 4.19 5.59 -0.80
N LEU A 97 4.42 5.74 -2.11
CA LEU A 97 5.74 5.54 -2.70
C LEU A 97 6.75 6.56 -2.18
N LEU A 98 6.38 7.83 -2.10
CA LEU A 98 7.27 8.88 -1.60
C LEU A 98 7.60 8.67 -0.12
N MET A 99 6.61 8.31 0.69
CA MET A 99 6.83 8.03 2.10
C MET A 99 7.72 6.80 2.31
N ALA A 100 7.50 5.75 1.54
CA ALA A 100 8.33 4.55 1.59
C ALA A 100 9.78 4.86 1.24
N TRP A 101 9.99 5.66 0.18
CA TRP A 101 11.33 6.07 -0.21
C TRP A 101 12.03 6.83 0.91
N GLN A 102 11.37 7.84 1.50
CA GLN A 102 11.95 8.63 2.59
C GLN A 102 12.25 7.78 3.82
N LYS A 103 11.37 6.84 4.13
CA LYS A 103 11.56 5.95 5.27
C LYS A 103 12.80 5.08 5.10
N LEU A 104 13.01 4.56 3.89
CA LEU A 104 14.14 3.68 3.59
C LEU A 104 15.43 4.45 3.30
N HIS A 105 15.33 5.73 2.95
CA HIS A 105 16.47 6.58 2.62
C HIS A 105 16.34 7.93 3.35
N PRO A 106 16.44 7.96 4.69
CA PRO A 106 16.22 9.20 5.44
C PRO A 106 17.37 10.18 5.23
N SER A 107 17.13 11.21 4.41
CA SER A 107 18.09 12.27 4.11
C SER A 107 17.55 13.67 4.37
N TYR A 108 16.39 13.76 5.00
CA TYR A 108 15.67 15.03 5.18
C TYR A 108 15.96 15.75 6.49
N LYS A 109 17.05 15.45 7.13
CA LYS A 109 17.42 16.09 8.39
C LYS A 109 17.90 17.52 8.19
#